data_2c4d1c0865109d72ee871756ac5bbba9
#
_entry.id   2c4d1c0865109d72ee871756ac5bbba9
#
_cell.length_a   1.000
_cell.length_b   1.000
_cell.length_c   1.000
_cell.angle_alpha   90.00
_cell.angle_beta   90.00
_cell.angle_gamma   90.00
#
_symmetry.space_group_name_H-M   'P 1'
#
loop_
_entity.id
_entity.type
_entity.pdbx_description
1 polymer ?
#
loop_
_entity_poly.entity_id
_entity_poly.type
_entity_poly.pdbx_seq_one_letter_code
_entity_poly.pdbx_strand_id
1 'polypeptide(L)'
;NVITLDWRGWGLSERPFPKRPKIQHISSAGEYQLDLDNIISLAKEKSLTKPWYLGAHSLGCLIGLRRLRSEPLCFEKYIFLSPLWGRFPNVPRPIQRFVIKYEKALRFLGLMMVTEHNPEKYMPYSLTVEFKKNTLTSDGKQFKRLQMILRENKNLHSGTPTLGYFIEILKEIDSLNLTEIPNRK
;
A
#
# COMPACT_ATOMS: atom_id res chain seq x y z
N ASN A 1 2.31 7.15 -22.85
CA ASN A 1 1.48 6.08 -22.27
C ASN A 1 1.58 6.12 -20.76
N VAL A 2 0.48 5.76 -20.05
CA VAL A 2 0.44 5.63 -18.60
C VAL A 2 -0.08 4.21 -18.28
N ILE A 3 0.58 3.53 -17.36
CA ILE A 3 0.11 2.27 -16.78
C ILE A 3 -0.16 2.54 -15.31
N THR A 4 -1.33 2.14 -14.84
CA THR A 4 -1.70 2.14 -13.43
C THR A 4 -2.09 0.72 -13.02
N LEU A 5 -1.90 0.39 -11.75
CA LEU A 5 -2.34 -0.89 -11.21
C LEU A 5 -3.06 -0.69 -9.88
N ASP A 6 -3.97 -1.60 -9.60
CA ASP A 6 -4.43 -1.85 -8.25
C ASP A 6 -3.51 -2.91 -7.63
N TRP A 7 -2.89 -2.61 -6.51
CA TRP A 7 -2.07 -3.58 -5.79
C TRP A 7 -2.91 -4.78 -5.34
N ARG A 8 -2.29 -5.95 -5.15
CA ARG A 8 -2.96 -7.12 -4.54
C ARG A 8 -3.74 -6.73 -3.30
N GLY A 9 -4.96 -7.21 -3.16
CA GLY A 9 -5.85 -6.86 -2.06
C GLY A 9 -6.57 -5.51 -2.20
N TRP A 10 -6.29 -4.70 -3.24
CA TRP A 10 -6.88 -3.38 -3.46
C TRP A 10 -7.67 -3.32 -4.76
N GLY A 11 -8.57 -2.35 -4.86
CA GLY A 11 -9.32 -2.04 -6.09
C GLY A 11 -9.96 -3.27 -6.70
N LEU A 12 -9.71 -3.52 -7.97
CA LEU A 12 -10.20 -4.68 -8.73
C LEU A 12 -9.22 -5.85 -8.75
N SER A 13 -8.03 -5.72 -8.14
CA SER A 13 -7.06 -6.80 -8.06
C SER A 13 -7.53 -7.94 -7.15
N GLU A 14 -6.89 -9.11 -7.32
CA GLU A 14 -7.19 -10.32 -6.56
C GLU A 14 -7.13 -10.08 -5.05
N ARG A 15 -8.08 -10.65 -4.35
CA ARG A 15 -8.19 -10.58 -2.89
C ARG A 15 -7.49 -11.78 -2.24
N PRO A 16 -6.66 -11.56 -1.20
CA PRO A 16 -5.96 -12.67 -0.53
C PRO A 16 -6.91 -13.71 0.05
N PHE A 17 -8.15 -13.30 0.40
CA PHE A 17 -9.20 -14.18 0.90
C PHE A 17 -10.50 -13.96 0.12
N PRO A 18 -10.76 -14.73 -0.96
CA PRO A 18 -11.95 -14.54 -1.80
C PRO A 18 -13.27 -14.60 -1.03
N LYS A 19 -13.37 -15.46 0.01
CA LYS A 19 -14.55 -15.56 0.89
C LYS A 19 -14.68 -14.41 1.91
N ARG A 20 -13.60 -13.62 2.09
CA ARG A 20 -13.53 -12.47 3.01
C ARG A 20 -12.81 -11.30 2.34
N PRO A 21 -13.35 -10.76 1.24
CA PRO A 21 -12.66 -9.81 0.35
C PRO A 21 -12.30 -8.47 1.02
N LYS A 22 -12.90 -8.19 2.16
CA LYS A 22 -12.62 -6.98 2.96
C LYS A 22 -11.46 -7.13 3.94
N ILE A 23 -10.70 -8.23 3.88
CA ILE A 23 -9.48 -8.39 4.67
C ILE A 23 -8.28 -8.05 3.79
N GLN A 24 -7.48 -7.10 4.24
CA GLN A 24 -6.18 -6.82 3.65
C GLN A 24 -5.08 -7.58 4.37
N HIS A 25 -4.32 -8.34 3.62
CA HIS A 25 -3.21 -9.13 4.15
C HIS A 25 -2.13 -9.28 3.10
N ILE A 26 -0.90 -9.29 3.54
CA ILE A 26 0.28 -9.72 2.81
C ILE A 26 1.12 -10.59 3.74
N SER A 27 1.78 -11.57 3.20
CA SER A 27 2.71 -12.42 3.95
C SER A 27 4.10 -11.81 4.02
N SER A 28 4.43 -10.94 3.07
CA SER A 28 5.67 -10.18 3.00
C SER A 28 5.47 -8.91 2.18
N ALA A 29 6.11 -7.81 2.57
CA ALA A 29 6.17 -6.58 1.76
C ALA A 29 6.83 -6.81 0.38
N GLY A 30 7.65 -7.87 0.25
CA GLY A 30 8.23 -8.30 -1.03
C GLY A 30 7.21 -8.69 -2.09
N GLU A 31 6.00 -9.09 -1.71
CA GLU A 31 4.94 -9.44 -2.66
C GLU A 31 4.56 -8.27 -3.58
N TYR A 32 4.64 -7.04 -3.10
CA TYR A 32 4.42 -5.85 -3.93
C TYR A 32 5.50 -5.63 -4.99
N GLN A 33 6.73 -6.15 -4.77
CA GLN A 33 7.76 -6.12 -5.80
C GLN A 33 7.41 -7.07 -6.94
N LEU A 34 6.79 -8.22 -6.66
CA LEU A 34 6.30 -9.14 -7.69
C LEU A 34 5.19 -8.49 -8.54
N ASP A 35 4.29 -7.73 -7.90
CA ASP A 35 3.26 -6.99 -8.63
C ASP A 35 3.89 -5.95 -9.57
N LEU A 36 4.92 -5.24 -9.10
CA LEU A 36 5.66 -4.27 -9.91
C LEU A 36 6.42 -4.95 -11.06
N ASP A 37 7.01 -6.13 -10.82
CA ASP A 37 7.68 -6.91 -11.87
C ASP A 37 6.71 -7.33 -12.98
N ASN A 38 5.48 -7.71 -12.62
CA ASN A 38 4.43 -8.05 -13.58
C ASN A 38 4.07 -6.83 -14.46
N ILE A 39 3.97 -5.63 -13.88
CA ILE A 39 3.72 -4.41 -14.64
C ILE A 39 4.88 -4.05 -15.57
N ILE A 40 6.12 -4.21 -15.11
CA ILE A 40 7.32 -4.00 -15.91
C ILE A 40 7.34 -4.99 -17.08
N SER A 41 7.00 -6.25 -16.84
CA SER A 41 6.91 -7.29 -17.88
C SER A 41 5.82 -6.95 -18.90
N LEU A 42 4.64 -6.54 -18.45
CA LEU A 42 3.57 -6.08 -19.33
C LEU A 42 3.99 -4.89 -20.20
N ALA A 43 4.72 -3.93 -19.63
CA ALA A 43 5.24 -2.79 -20.38
C ALA A 43 6.18 -3.22 -21.50
N LYS A 44 7.04 -4.21 -21.23
CA LYS A 44 7.94 -4.83 -22.25
C LYS A 44 7.15 -5.56 -23.34
N GLU A 45 6.19 -6.39 -22.94
CA GLU A 45 5.31 -7.13 -23.88
C GLU A 45 4.53 -6.19 -24.80
N LYS A 46 4.07 -5.05 -24.27
CA LYS A 46 3.39 -4.00 -25.05
C LYS A 46 4.36 -3.13 -25.85
N SER A 47 5.64 -3.50 -25.93
CA SER A 47 6.68 -2.77 -26.65
C SER A 47 6.78 -1.29 -26.26
N LEU A 48 6.48 -0.96 -25.01
CA LEU A 48 6.64 0.39 -24.50
C LEU A 48 8.12 0.71 -24.34
N THR A 49 8.60 1.70 -25.07
CA THR A 49 10.01 2.09 -25.09
C THR A 49 10.40 2.88 -23.85
N LYS A 50 11.65 2.68 -23.37
CA LYS A 50 12.26 3.57 -22.37
C LYS A 50 12.51 4.97 -22.96
N PRO A 51 12.62 6.03 -22.14
CA PRO A 51 12.71 5.99 -20.66
C PRO A 51 11.37 5.79 -19.96
N TRP A 52 11.38 5.04 -18.86
CA TRP A 52 10.22 4.88 -17.99
C TRP A 52 10.37 5.70 -16.72
N TYR A 53 9.25 6.22 -16.20
CA TYR A 53 9.18 7.03 -15.00
C TYR A 53 8.20 6.39 -14.01
N LEU A 54 8.56 6.39 -12.73
CA LEU A 54 7.68 5.90 -11.68
C LEU A 54 7.10 7.08 -10.89
N GLY A 55 5.78 7.29 -11.00
CA GLY A 55 5.01 8.15 -10.09
C GLY A 55 4.35 7.30 -9.02
N ALA A 56 4.57 7.63 -7.74
CA ALA A 56 4.05 6.85 -6.63
C ALA A 56 3.47 7.73 -5.53
N HIS A 57 2.45 7.23 -4.83
CA HIS A 57 1.80 7.93 -3.72
C HIS A 57 1.69 7.00 -2.51
N SER A 58 1.88 7.56 -1.31
CA SER A 58 1.69 6.87 -0.02
C SER A 58 2.44 5.52 0.06
N LEU A 59 1.74 4.40 0.19
CA LEU A 59 2.30 3.05 0.16
C LEU A 59 3.11 2.77 -1.10
N GLY A 60 2.65 3.27 -2.27
CA GLY A 60 3.39 3.14 -3.52
C GLY A 60 4.79 3.73 -3.46
N CYS A 61 4.99 4.79 -2.66
CA CYS A 61 6.33 5.36 -2.44
C CYS A 61 7.25 4.40 -1.68
N LEU A 62 6.72 3.66 -0.70
CA LEU A 62 7.50 2.65 0.03
C LEU A 62 7.96 1.53 -0.92
N ILE A 63 7.06 1.05 -1.77
CA ILE A 63 7.33 0.03 -2.79
C ILE A 63 8.36 0.56 -3.82
N GLY A 64 8.15 1.79 -4.30
CA GLY A 64 9.06 2.44 -5.25
C GLY A 64 10.44 2.72 -4.67
N LEU A 65 10.55 3.07 -3.39
CA LEU A 65 11.85 3.28 -2.72
C LEU A 65 12.63 1.97 -2.62
N ARG A 66 11.96 0.85 -2.29
CA ARG A 66 12.59 -0.46 -2.31
C ARG A 66 13.13 -0.79 -3.72
N ARG A 67 12.33 -0.55 -4.78
CA ARG A 67 12.76 -0.74 -6.17
C ARG A 67 13.95 0.14 -6.53
N LEU A 68 13.92 1.42 -6.16
CA LEU A 68 15.03 2.35 -6.40
C LEU A 68 16.32 1.85 -5.76
N ARG A 69 16.27 1.24 -4.58
CA ARG A 69 17.45 0.69 -3.90
C ARG A 69 17.95 -0.61 -4.51
N SER A 70 17.04 -1.53 -4.86
CA SER A 70 17.41 -2.82 -5.43
C SER A 70 17.83 -2.72 -6.90
N GLU A 71 17.15 -1.87 -7.67
CA GLU A 71 17.36 -1.70 -9.12
C GLU A 71 17.28 -0.22 -9.52
N PRO A 72 18.33 0.59 -9.23
CA PRO A 72 18.29 2.05 -9.44
C PRO A 72 18.01 2.47 -10.87
N LEU A 73 18.38 1.64 -11.85
CA LEU A 73 18.25 1.93 -13.28
C LEU A 73 16.95 1.39 -13.91
N CYS A 74 16.05 0.82 -13.08
CA CYS A 74 14.77 0.30 -13.56
C CYS A 74 13.91 1.41 -14.19
N PHE A 75 13.86 2.57 -13.53
CA PHE A 75 13.18 3.78 -14.01
C PHE A 75 14.16 4.94 -14.12
N GLU A 76 13.92 5.80 -15.10
CA GLU A 76 14.75 7.02 -15.33
C GLU A 76 14.60 8.01 -14.18
N LYS A 77 13.37 8.20 -13.69
CA LYS A 77 13.07 9.05 -12.53
C LYS A 77 12.00 8.40 -11.66
N TYR A 78 12.07 8.72 -10.36
CA TYR A 78 11.10 8.36 -9.36
C TYR A 78 10.50 9.62 -8.76
N ILE A 79 9.18 9.72 -8.73
CA ILE A 79 8.43 10.86 -8.19
C ILE A 79 7.59 10.32 -7.03
N PHE A 80 7.89 10.79 -5.83
CA PHE A 80 7.23 10.33 -4.59
C PHE A 80 6.35 11.45 -4.03
N LEU A 81 5.06 11.14 -3.83
CA LEU A 81 4.04 12.05 -3.33
C LEU A 81 3.53 11.52 -1.99
N SER A 82 3.59 12.35 -0.93
CA SER A 82 3.12 12.00 0.42
C SER A 82 3.58 10.62 0.88
N PRO A 83 4.89 10.34 0.90
CA PRO A 83 5.41 8.99 1.05
C PRO A 83 5.16 8.39 2.45
N LEU A 84 4.80 7.11 2.49
CA LEU A 84 4.71 6.31 3.71
C LEU A 84 6.11 5.80 4.11
N TRP A 85 6.98 6.69 4.53
CA TRP A 85 8.35 6.37 4.98
C TRP A 85 8.52 6.47 6.48
N GLY A 86 7.53 7.05 7.17
CA GLY A 86 7.48 7.14 8.61
C GLY A 86 6.58 6.06 9.21
N ARG A 87 6.71 5.88 10.52
CA ARG A 87 5.84 5.01 11.30
C ARG A 87 4.44 5.59 11.39
N PHE A 88 3.47 4.72 11.65
CA PHE A 88 2.06 5.12 11.76
C PHE A 88 1.85 6.10 12.93
N PRO A 89 1.39 7.34 12.67
CA PRO A 89 1.31 8.37 13.71
C PRO A 89 0.28 8.06 14.80
N ASN A 90 -0.79 7.35 14.45
CA ASN A 90 -1.90 7.02 15.35
C ASN A 90 -1.62 5.80 16.23
N VAL A 91 -0.48 5.12 16.06
CA VAL A 91 -0.10 3.97 16.88
C VAL A 91 1.15 4.35 17.70
N PRO A 92 1.11 4.27 19.05
CA PRO A 92 2.26 4.60 19.88
C PRO A 92 3.52 3.81 19.49
N ARG A 93 4.67 4.49 19.43
CA ARG A 93 5.95 3.86 19.05
C ARG A 93 6.31 2.61 19.87
N PRO A 94 6.08 2.55 21.20
CA PRO A 94 6.31 1.33 21.95
C PRO A 94 5.50 0.13 21.44
N ILE A 95 4.25 0.35 21.05
CA ILE A 95 3.38 -0.71 20.49
C ILE A 95 3.92 -1.17 19.14
N GLN A 96 4.31 -0.26 18.27
CA GLN A 96 4.91 -0.61 16.97
C GLN A 96 6.18 -1.46 17.15
N ARG A 97 7.06 -1.08 18.08
CA ARG A 97 8.27 -1.85 18.41
C ARG A 97 7.94 -3.21 19.02
N PHE A 98 6.94 -3.25 19.90
CA PHE A 98 6.50 -4.49 20.55
C PHE A 98 6.02 -5.52 19.51
N VAL A 99 5.13 -5.14 18.59
CA VAL A 99 4.60 -6.08 17.59
C VAL A 99 5.67 -6.61 16.65
N ILE A 100 6.65 -5.78 16.27
CA ILE A 100 7.80 -6.22 15.47
C ILE A 100 8.67 -7.20 16.28
N LYS A 101 9.02 -6.85 17.51
CA LYS A 101 9.89 -7.65 18.39
C LYS A 101 9.31 -9.04 18.67
N TYR A 102 8.01 -9.11 18.88
CA TYR A 102 7.32 -10.36 19.26
C TYR A 102 6.55 -11.00 18.10
N GLU A 103 6.83 -10.65 16.86
CA GLU A 103 6.17 -11.18 15.66
C GLU A 103 6.07 -12.71 15.68
N LYS A 104 7.18 -13.42 16.00
CA LYS A 104 7.20 -14.88 16.01
C LYS A 104 6.23 -15.46 17.02
N ALA A 105 6.14 -14.87 18.20
CA ALA A 105 5.18 -15.30 19.23
C ALA A 105 3.74 -14.99 18.82
N LEU A 106 3.48 -13.80 18.25
CA LEU A 106 2.16 -13.42 17.74
C LEU A 106 1.70 -14.35 16.61
N ARG A 107 2.62 -14.74 15.73
CA ARG A 107 2.38 -15.73 14.67
C ARG A 107 2.05 -17.11 15.23
N PHE A 108 2.84 -17.58 16.19
CA PHE A 108 2.60 -18.85 16.88
C PHE A 108 1.24 -18.88 17.58
N LEU A 109 0.81 -17.77 18.17
CA LEU A 109 -0.50 -17.63 18.82
C LEU A 109 -1.66 -17.42 17.83
N GLY A 110 -1.41 -17.43 16.52
CA GLY A 110 -2.44 -17.26 15.50
C GLY A 110 -3.00 -15.83 15.37
N LEU A 111 -2.33 -14.83 15.97
CA LEU A 111 -2.83 -13.45 16.04
C LEU A 111 -2.60 -12.63 14.77
N MET A 112 -1.87 -13.15 13.79
CA MET A 112 -1.52 -12.40 12.55
C MET A 112 -2.75 -12.02 11.72
N MET A 113 -3.87 -12.73 11.88
CA MET A 113 -5.12 -12.48 11.16
C MET A 113 -6.10 -11.56 11.91
N VAL A 114 -5.74 -11.10 13.11
CA VAL A 114 -6.55 -10.13 13.86
C VAL A 114 -6.62 -8.82 13.09
N THR A 115 -7.81 -8.25 12.99
CA THR A 115 -8.10 -6.97 12.33
C THR A 115 -8.56 -5.95 13.36
N GLU A 116 -8.25 -4.67 13.16
CA GLU A 116 -8.68 -3.58 14.03
C GLU A 116 -10.21 -3.45 14.06
N HIS A 117 -10.86 -3.66 12.91
CA HIS A 117 -12.30 -3.54 12.75
C HIS A 117 -12.90 -4.86 12.25
N ASN A 118 -14.18 -5.07 12.53
CA ASN A 118 -14.91 -6.17 11.91
C ASN A 118 -14.96 -5.97 10.38
N PRO A 119 -14.34 -6.86 9.58
CA PRO A 119 -14.25 -6.67 8.13
C PRO A 119 -15.62 -6.54 7.44
N GLU A 120 -16.61 -7.28 7.92
CA GLU A 120 -17.96 -7.27 7.31
C GLU A 120 -18.67 -5.92 7.47
N LYS A 121 -18.41 -5.23 8.59
CA LYS A 121 -18.97 -3.90 8.90
C LYS A 121 -18.09 -2.74 8.44
N TYR A 122 -16.90 -3.05 7.94
CA TYR A 122 -15.96 -2.01 7.54
C TYR A 122 -16.47 -1.23 6.31
N MET A 123 -16.43 0.09 6.42
CA MET A 123 -16.74 1.02 5.33
C MET A 123 -15.52 1.89 5.03
N PRO A 124 -15.24 2.19 3.75
CA PRO A 124 -14.16 3.11 3.40
C PRO A 124 -14.28 4.45 4.13
N TYR A 125 -13.16 4.97 4.61
CA TYR A 125 -13.08 6.25 5.33
C TYR A 125 -13.83 7.39 4.62
N SER A 126 -13.64 7.52 3.30
CA SER A 126 -14.30 8.54 2.50
C SER A 126 -15.84 8.46 2.47
N LEU A 127 -16.43 7.29 2.80
CA LEU A 127 -17.88 7.12 2.90
C LEU A 127 -18.43 7.42 4.30
N THR A 128 -17.57 7.47 5.31
CA THR A 128 -17.95 7.64 6.72
C THR A 128 -17.67 9.03 7.25
N VAL A 129 -16.76 9.78 6.61
CA VAL A 129 -16.32 11.10 7.05
C VAL A 129 -17.04 12.22 6.28
N GLU A 130 -17.35 13.29 6.97
CA GLU A 130 -17.83 14.53 6.35
C GLU A 130 -16.70 15.26 5.61
N PHE A 131 -17.02 15.99 4.53
CA PHE A 131 -16.03 16.73 3.76
C PHE A 131 -15.16 17.66 4.63
N LYS A 132 -15.75 18.37 5.58
CA LYS A 132 -15.03 19.32 6.46
C LYS A 132 -13.97 18.65 7.36
N LYS A 133 -14.12 17.35 7.63
CA LYS A 133 -13.24 16.57 8.50
C LYS A 133 -12.31 15.61 7.72
N ASN A 134 -12.46 15.54 6.39
CA ASN A 134 -11.64 14.64 5.58
C ASN A 134 -10.21 15.16 5.42
N THR A 135 -9.28 14.23 5.29
CA THR A 135 -7.84 14.51 5.10
C THR A 135 -7.33 14.12 3.70
N LEU A 136 -8.23 13.69 2.80
CA LEU A 136 -7.85 13.16 1.49
C LEU A 136 -7.70 14.25 0.45
N THR A 137 -8.57 15.26 0.47
CA THR A 137 -8.57 16.33 -0.52
C THR A 137 -9.26 17.59 0.00
N SER A 138 -8.76 18.75 -0.41
CA SER A 138 -9.42 20.06 -0.18
C SER A 138 -10.48 20.40 -1.24
N ASP A 139 -10.58 19.60 -2.33
CA ASP A 139 -11.56 19.79 -3.39
C ASP A 139 -12.86 19.02 -3.11
N GLY A 140 -13.93 19.75 -2.78
CA GLY A 140 -15.24 19.17 -2.49
C GLY A 140 -15.89 18.46 -3.68
N LYS A 141 -15.56 18.84 -4.93
CA LYS A 141 -16.07 18.15 -6.12
C LYS A 141 -15.41 16.79 -6.27
N GLN A 142 -14.10 16.72 -6.10
CA GLN A 142 -13.35 15.45 -6.15
C GLN A 142 -13.75 14.53 -5.00
N PHE A 143 -13.98 15.07 -3.80
CA PHE A 143 -14.45 14.26 -2.68
C PHE A 143 -15.83 13.64 -2.95
N LYS A 144 -16.79 14.42 -3.46
CA LYS A 144 -18.11 13.91 -3.86
C LYS A 144 -18.01 12.86 -4.97
N ARG A 145 -17.15 13.10 -5.96
CA ARG A 145 -16.88 12.13 -7.04
C ARG A 145 -16.35 10.80 -6.51
N LEU A 146 -15.37 10.84 -5.58
CA LEU A 146 -14.85 9.65 -4.92
C LEU A 146 -15.95 8.90 -4.18
N GLN A 147 -16.78 9.60 -3.39
CA GLN A 147 -17.90 8.98 -2.69
C GLN A 147 -18.91 8.32 -3.64
N MET A 148 -19.23 8.97 -4.77
CA MET A 148 -20.13 8.44 -5.79
C MET A 148 -19.57 7.13 -6.38
N ILE A 149 -18.31 7.15 -6.83
CA ILE A 149 -17.63 5.97 -7.38
C ILE A 149 -17.66 4.80 -6.38
N LEU A 150 -17.36 5.05 -5.11
CA LEU A 150 -17.34 4.01 -4.10
C LEU A 150 -18.74 3.48 -3.73
N ARG A 151 -19.78 4.32 -3.76
CA ARG A 151 -21.16 3.87 -3.54
C ARG A 151 -21.66 2.97 -4.67
N GLU A 152 -21.32 3.30 -5.89
CA GLU A 152 -21.70 2.54 -7.09
C GLU A 152 -20.89 1.25 -7.23
N ASN A 153 -19.64 1.22 -6.77
CA ASN A 153 -18.70 0.13 -7.00
C ASN A 153 -18.17 -0.45 -5.67
N LYS A 154 -18.98 -1.26 -5.01
CA LYS A 154 -18.60 -1.90 -3.73
C LYS A 154 -17.35 -2.77 -3.83
N ASN A 155 -17.03 -3.30 -5.01
CA ASN A 155 -15.82 -4.08 -5.26
C ASN A 155 -14.53 -3.28 -5.08
N LEU A 156 -14.59 -1.94 -5.19
CA LEU A 156 -13.47 -1.05 -4.94
C LEU A 156 -13.21 -0.82 -3.45
N HIS A 157 -14.09 -1.27 -2.57
CA HIS A 157 -13.90 -1.07 -1.14
C HIS A 157 -12.67 -1.83 -0.67
N SER A 158 -11.63 -1.10 -0.31
CA SER A 158 -10.49 -1.64 0.43
C SER A 158 -10.95 -2.00 1.84
N GLY A 159 -10.42 -3.08 2.37
CA GLY A 159 -10.84 -3.59 3.66
C GLY A 159 -9.96 -3.13 4.82
N THR A 160 -10.12 -3.82 5.95
CA THR A 160 -9.32 -3.60 7.14
C THR A 160 -8.04 -4.41 7.08
N PRO A 161 -6.87 -3.81 7.40
CA PRO A 161 -5.61 -4.53 7.45
C PRO A 161 -5.57 -5.49 8.63
N THR A 162 -4.89 -6.62 8.45
CA THR A 162 -4.56 -7.54 9.54
C THR A 162 -3.37 -7.05 10.34
N LEU A 163 -3.18 -7.58 11.55
CA LEU A 163 -1.95 -7.36 12.32
C LEU A 163 -0.71 -7.80 11.54
N GLY A 164 -0.81 -8.90 10.77
CA GLY A 164 0.28 -9.37 9.90
C GLY A 164 0.63 -8.36 8.83
N TYR A 165 -0.36 -7.79 8.15
CA TYR A 165 -0.15 -6.70 7.18
C TYR A 165 0.58 -5.52 7.82
N PHE A 166 0.10 -5.07 8.97
CA PHE A 166 0.67 -3.95 9.71
C PHE A 166 2.14 -4.18 10.08
N ILE A 167 2.46 -5.38 10.61
CA ILE A 167 3.83 -5.75 10.97
C ILE A 167 4.74 -5.74 9.73
N GLU A 168 4.30 -6.30 8.60
CA GLU A 168 5.11 -6.34 7.37
C GLU A 168 5.40 -4.94 6.84
N ILE A 169 4.43 -4.02 6.86
CA ILE A 169 4.68 -2.62 6.47
C ILE A 169 5.62 -1.93 7.44
N LEU A 170 5.51 -2.14 8.75
CA LEU A 170 6.45 -1.59 9.73
C LEU A 170 7.88 -2.11 9.53
N LYS A 171 8.03 -3.40 9.30
CA LYS A 171 9.34 -4.02 9.01
C LYS A 171 9.96 -3.43 7.76
N GLU A 172 9.16 -3.23 6.72
CA GLU A 172 9.62 -2.62 5.47
C GLU A 172 10.09 -1.19 5.71
N ILE A 173 9.33 -0.37 6.46
CA ILE A 173 9.75 0.99 6.83
C ILE A 173 11.07 0.97 7.61
N ASP A 174 11.20 0.07 8.60
CA ASP A 174 12.42 -0.04 9.41
C ASP A 174 13.63 -0.56 8.61
N SER A 175 13.40 -1.39 7.58
CA SER A 175 14.47 -1.91 6.72
C SER A 175 15.03 -0.86 5.75
N LEU A 176 14.24 0.15 5.42
CA LEU A 176 14.63 1.19 4.49
C LEU A 176 15.46 2.26 5.21
N ASN A 177 16.76 2.30 4.95
CA ASN A 177 17.63 3.38 5.37
C ASN A 177 17.61 4.50 4.32
N LEU A 178 16.97 5.62 4.65
CA LEU A 178 16.79 6.75 3.72
C LEU A 178 18.12 7.44 3.37
N THR A 179 19.18 7.24 4.16
CA THR A 179 20.51 7.82 3.89
C THR A 179 21.26 7.08 2.77
N GLU A 180 20.85 5.88 2.44
CA GLU A 180 21.50 5.03 1.43
C GLU A 180 20.76 5.01 0.08
N ILE A 181 20.16 6.11 -0.33
CA ILE A 181 19.61 6.22 -1.69
C ILE A 181 20.78 6.23 -2.67
N PRO A 182 20.83 5.31 -3.65
CA PRO A 182 21.93 5.26 -4.60
C PRO A 182 22.07 6.56 -5.38
N ASN A 183 23.28 7.15 -5.37
CA ASN A 183 23.61 8.26 -6.26
C ASN A 183 23.64 7.71 -7.70
N ARG A 184 22.80 8.27 -8.55
CA ARG A 184 22.91 8.07 -9.99
C ARG A 184 24.03 8.97 -10.51
N LYS A 185 25.13 8.37 -10.91
CA LYS A 185 26.14 9.05 -11.73
C LYS A 185 25.68 9.10 -13.17
#